data_d914bc8eb159a882ce32ddb9dad4705f
#
_entry.id   d914bc8eb159a882ce32ddb9dad4705f
#
_cell.length_a   1.000
_cell.length_b   1.000
_cell.length_c   1.000
_cell.angle_alpha   90.00
_cell.angle_beta   90.00
_cell.angle_gamma   90.00
#
_symmetry.space_group_name_H-M   'P 1'
#
loop_
_entity.id
_entity.type
_entity.pdbx_description
1 polymer ?
#
loop_
_entity_poly.entity_id
_entity_poly.type
_entity_poly.pdbx_seq_one_letter_code
_entity_poly.pdbx_strand_id
1 'polypeptide(L)'
;MSLERTFVAIKPDGVQRGLVAEIIGRFETKGFKLVGLKQLTPSKDLAEKHYGVHKERPFFSGLVDFITSGPVIAMVWEGEGVIASARKLIGATKPLEAEPGTIRGDLAINIGRNVIHGSDGSDTAVF
;
A
#
# COMPACT_ATOMS: atom_id res chain seq x y z
N MET A 1 16.53 -17.02 10.47
CA MET A 1 15.53 -15.96 10.31
C MET A 1 16.10 -14.84 9.49
N SER A 2 15.48 -14.56 8.40
CA SER A 2 16.03 -13.58 7.47
C SER A 2 15.39 -12.22 7.66
N LEU A 3 16.21 -11.20 7.58
CA LEU A 3 15.78 -9.82 7.53
C LEU A 3 15.26 -9.56 6.12
N GLU A 4 14.02 -9.10 6.04
CA GLU A 4 13.35 -8.84 4.78
C GLU A 4 13.05 -7.36 4.63
N ARG A 5 12.77 -6.94 3.41
CA ARG A 5 12.25 -5.60 3.11
C ARG A 5 10.99 -5.76 2.26
N THR A 6 10.04 -4.86 2.46
CA THR A 6 8.83 -4.85 1.66
C THR A 6 8.46 -3.41 1.29
N PHE A 7 7.82 -3.27 0.14
CA PHE A 7 7.32 -1.98 -0.33
C PHE A 7 5.88 -1.81 0.12
N VAL A 8 5.58 -0.64 0.68
CA VAL A 8 4.23 -0.28 1.11
C VAL A 8 3.97 1.14 0.62
N ALA A 9 2.80 1.37 0.05
CA ALA A 9 2.42 2.71 -0.41
C ALA A 9 1.08 3.11 0.17
N ILE A 10 1.01 4.33 0.71
CA ILE A 10 -0.26 4.93 1.11
C ILE A 10 -0.83 5.59 -0.13
N LYS A 11 -2.01 5.17 -0.54
CA LYS A 11 -2.66 5.64 -1.76
C LYS A 11 -3.20 7.07 -1.60
N PRO A 12 -3.55 7.73 -2.72
CA PRO A 12 -4.03 9.13 -2.64
C PRO A 12 -5.18 9.36 -1.67
N ASP A 13 -6.10 8.42 -1.55
CA ASP A 13 -7.21 8.57 -0.61
C ASP A 13 -6.73 8.58 0.84
N GLY A 14 -5.75 7.74 1.19
CA GLY A 14 -5.17 7.75 2.53
C GLY A 14 -4.42 9.03 2.84
N VAL A 15 -3.68 9.56 1.87
CA VAL A 15 -2.98 10.84 2.03
C VAL A 15 -3.97 11.98 2.18
N GLN A 16 -4.96 12.04 1.32
CA GLN A 16 -5.98 13.09 1.34
C GLN A 16 -6.77 13.11 2.64
N ARG A 17 -7.05 11.94 3.20
CA ARG A 17 -7.79 11.81 4.46
C ARG A 17 -6.94 12.07 5.70
N GLY A 18 -5.64 12.33 5.53
CA GLY A 18 -4.75 12.59 6.67
C GLY A 18 -4.41 11.37 7.49
N LEU A 19 -4.35 10.20 6.87
CA LEU A 19 -4.09 8.93 7.56
C LEU A 19 -2.62 8.51 7.57
N VAL A 20 -1.72 9.35 7.06
CA VAL A 20 -0.30 9.00 6.93
C VAL A 20 0.33 8.63 8.27
N ALA A 21 0.17 9.48 9.28
CA ALA A 21 0.76 9.23 10.59
C ALA A 21 0.18 7.98 11.25
N GLU A 22 -1.12 7.76 11.14
CA GLU A 22 -1.77 6.58 11.70
C GLU A 22 -1.21 5.30 11.09
N ILE A 23 -1.04 5.28 9.77
CA ILE A 23 -0.56 4.10 9.06
C ILE A 23 0.91 3.84 9.38
N ILE A 24 1.76 4.87 9.30
CA ILE A 24 3.18 4.75 9.65
C ILE A 24 3.32 4.27 11.09
N GLY A 25 2.52 4.82 11.99
CA GLY A 25 2.53 4.45 13.40
C GLY A 25 2.25 2.97 13.64
N ARG A 26 1.35 2.38 12.86
CA ARG A 26 1.04 0.95 13.01
C ARG A 26 2.24 0.06 12.68
N PHE A 27 3.00 0.40 11.65
CA PHE A 27 4.21 -0.34 11.29
C PHE A 27 5.31 -0.13 12.32
N GLU A 28 5.52 1.11 12.78
CA GLU A 28 6.54 1.41 13.80
C GLU A 28 6.21 0.77 15.14
N THR A 29 4.97 0.83 15.55
CA THR A 29 4.53 0.23 16.81
C THR A 29 4.73 -1.29 16.78
N LYS A 30 4.52 -1.92 15.63
CA LYS A 30 4.76 -3.34 15.46
C LYS A 30 6.24 -3.70 15.65
N GLY A 31 7.14 -2.76 15.34
CA GLY A 31 8.58 -2.95 15.52
C GLY A 31 9.40 -2.99 14.24
N PHE A 32 8.78 -2.71 13.10
CA PHE A 32 9.51 -2.66 11.83
C PHE A 32 10.24 -1.34 11.68
N LYS A 33 11.30 -1.35 10.85
CA LYS A 33 12.14 -0.18 10.62
C LYS A 33 11.82 0.44 9.27
N LEU A 34 11.55 1.74 9.26
CA LEU A 34 11.36 2.51 8.04
C LEU A 34 12.73 2.83 7.45
N VAL A 35 13.03 2.25 6.29
CA VAL A 35 14.34 2.43 5.63
C VAL A 35 14.25 3.26 4.36
N GLY A 36 13.07 3.52 3.85
CA GLY A 36 12.85 4.39 2.70
C GLY A 36 11.50 5.06 2.77
N LEU A 37 11.47 6.34 2.40
CA LEU A 37 10.23 7.12 2.43
C LEU A 37 10.29 8.19 1.34
N LYS A 38 9.25 8.27 0.51
CA LYS A 38 9.17 9.29 -0.53
C LYS A 38 7.72 9.64 -0.81
N GLN A 39 7.44 10.93 -0.90
CA GLN A 39 6.15 11.40 -1.37
C GLN A 39 6.26 11.75 -2.85
N LEU A 40 5.37 11.25 -3.67
CA LEU A 40 5.36 11.52 -5.11
C LEU A 40 3.95 11.39 -5.65
N THR A 41 3.70 12.08 -6.78
CA THR A 41 2.49 11.84 -7.55
C THR A 41 2.90 10.96 -8.73
N PRO A 42 2.44 9.70 -8.81
CA PRO A 42 2.85 8.80 -9.88
C PRO A 42 2.46 9.36 -11.25
N SER A 43 3.36 9.19 -12.22
CA SER A 43 3.03 9.51 -13.60
C SER A 43 2.07 8.46 -14.16
N LYS A 44 1.38 8.81 -15.25
CA LYS A 44 0.51 7.86 -15.92
C LYS A 44 1.28 6.63 -16.39
N ASP A 45 2.49 6.83 -16.92
CA ASP A 45 3.34 5.73 -17.38
C ASP A 45 3.71 4.78 -16.24
N LEU A 46 4.07 5.33 -15.08
CA LEU A 46 4.41 4.51 -13.92
C LEU A 46 3.20 3.73 -13.44
N ALA A 47 2.04 4.37 -13.38
CA ALA A 47 0.81 3.71 -12.95
C ALA A 47 0.40 2.60 -13.91
N GLU A 48 0.54 2.82 -15.21
CA GLU A 48 0.24 1.81 -16.21
C GLU A 48 1.15 0.60 -16.08
N LYS A 49 2.43 0.82 -15.79
CA LYS A 49 3.35 -0.29 -15.52
C LYS A 49 2.98 -1.06 -14.26
N HIS A 50 2.62 -0.35 -13.21
CA HIS A 50 2.24 -0.96 -11.93
C HIS A 50 1.01 -1.85 -12.08
N TYR A 51 0.02 -1.40 -12.83
CA TYR A 51 -1.22 -2.13 -13.05
C TYR A 51 -1.26 -2.91 -14.38
N GLY A 52 -0.10 -3.12 -15.00
CA GLY A 52 -0.02 -3.75 -16.33
C GLY A 52 -0.67 -5.12 -16.41
N VAL A 53 -0.68 -5.88 -15.31
CA VAL A 53 -1.34 -7.19 -15.25
C VAL A 53 -2.86 -7.08 -15.41
N HIS A 54 -3.42 -5.88 -15.22
CA HIS A 54 -4.85 -5.62 -15.34
C HIS A 54 -5.21 -4.84 -16.61
N LYS A 55 -4.27 -4.67 -17.54
CA LYS A 55 -4.42 -3.78 -18.69
C LYS A 55 -5.68 -4.01 -19.50
N GLU A 56 -6.10 -5.25 -19.64
CA GLU A 56 -7.30 -5.60 -20.41
C GLU A 56 -8.57 -5.67 -19.56
N ARG A 57 -8.47 -5.37 -18.27
CA ARG A 57 -9.65 -5.40 -17.39
C ARG A 57 -10.42 -4.09 -17.51
N PRO A 58 -11.76 -4.14 -17.41
CA PRO A 58 -12.59 -2.92 -17.49
C PRO A 58 -12.24 -1.84 -16.47
N PHE A 59 -11.71 -2.24 -15.31
CA PHE A 59 -11.39 -1.31 -14.24
C PHE A 59 -10.00 -0.67 -14.37
N PHE A 60 -9.22 -1.03 -15.41
CA PHE A 60 -7.83 -0.57 -15.55
C PHE A 60 -7.69 0.94 -15.58
N SER A 61 -8.45 1.63 -16.43
CA SER A 61 -8.34 3.09 -16.52
C SER A 61 -8.75 3.78 -15.24
N GLY A 62 -9.71 3.23 -14.51
CA GLY A 62 -10.12 3.76 -13.22
C GLY A 62 -9.02 3.64 -12.18
N LEU A 63 -8.27 2.53 -12.17
CA LEU A 63 -7.13 2.35 -11.28
C LEU A 63 -6.03 3.36 -11.59
N VAL A 64 -5.70 3.53 -12.87
CA VAL A 64 -4.67 4.48 -13.29
C VAL A 64 -5.08 5.91 -12.91
N ASP A 65 -6.32 6.30 -13.20
CA ASP A 65 -6.82 7.62 -12.86
C ASP A 65 -6.78 7.88 -11.36
N PHE A 66 -7.16 6.89 -10.56
CA PHE A 66 -7.16 7.02 -9.11
C PHE A 66 -5.73 7.20 -8.56
N ILE A 67 -4.80 6.34 -8.95
CA ILE A 67 -3.44 6.36 -8.40
C ILE A 67 -2.66 7.61 -8.84
N THR A 68 -3.05 8.23 -9.96
CA THR A 68 -2.43 9.46 -10.43
C THR A 68 -3.15 10.72 -9.98
N SER A 69 -4.24 10.58 -9.21
CA SER A 69 -5.09 11.70 -8.81
C SER A 69 -4.47 12.61 -7.74
N GLY A 70 -3.42 12.17 -7.08
CA GLY A 70 -2.75 12.94 -6.04
C GLY A 70 -1.51 12.24 -5.53
N PRO A 71 -0.83 12.82 -4.52
CA PRO A 71 0.41 12.23 -4.01
C PRO A 71 0.16 10.92 -3.27
N VAL A 72 1.16 10.04 -3.36
CA VAL A 72 1.22 8.81 -2.57
C VAL A 72 2.46 8.88 -1.68
N ILE A 73 2.47 8.13 -0.59
CA ILE A 73 3.62 7.97 0.26
C ILE A 73 4.18 6.57 0.01
N ALA A 74 5.33 6.51 -0.65
CA ALA A 74 6.01 5.25 -0.94
C ALA A 74 7.01 4.95 0.17
N MET A 75 6.98 3.74 0.71
CA MET A 75 7.80 3.36 1.85
C MET A 75 8.46 2.01 1.63
N VAL A 76 9.62 1.83 2.26
CA VAL A 76 10.24 0.51 2.37
C VAL A 76 10.40 0.21 3.85
N TRP A 77 9.84 -0.90 4.29
CA TRP A 77 9.92 -1.37 5.67
C TRP A 77 10.79 -2.60 5.76
N GLU A 78 11.61 -2.65 6.79
CA GLU A 78 12.54 -3.74 7.03
C GLU A 78 12.23 -4.43 8.35
N GLY A 79 12.30 -5.75 8.35
CA GLY A 79 12.11 -6.51 9.56
C GLY A 79 12.03 -7.99 9.26
N GLU A 80 12.15 -8.77 10.32
CA GLU A 80 12.02 -10.22 10.23
C GLU A 80 10.58 -10.57 9.89
N GLY A 81 10.39 -11.29 8.76
CA GLY A 81 9.06 -11.69 8.33
C GLY A 81 8.15 -10.54 7.90
N VAL A 82 8.74 -9.39 7.54
CA VAL A 82 7.96 -8.16 7.29
C VAL A 82 7.01 -8.30 6.11
N ILE A 83 7.34 -9.10 5.09
CA ILE A 83 6.47 -9.23 3.92
C ILE A 83 5.10 -9.78 4.32
N ALA A 84 5.08 -10.92 4.98
CA ALA A 84 3.82 -11.53 5.41
C ALA A 84 3.14 -10.70 6.51
N SER A 85 3.93 -10.17 7.43
CA SER A 85 3.38 -9.39 8.55
C SER A 85 2.75 -8.09 8.08
N ALA A 86 3.38 -7.41 7.10
CA ALA A 86 2.80 -6.20 6.51
C ALA A 86 1.46 -6.49 5.86
N ARG A 87 1.34 -7.61 5.15
CA ARG A 87 0.07 -8.01 4.55
C ARG A 87 -1.02 -8.23 5.60
N LYS A 88 -0.65 -8.80 6.74
CA LYS A 88 -1.59 -8.98 7.85
C LYS A 88 -2.02 -7.66 8.47
N LEU A 89 -1.08 -6.72 8.63
CA LEU A 89 -1.41 -5.39 9.14
C LEU A 89 -2.34 -4.63 8.20
N ILE A 90 -2.13 -4.78 6.90
CA ILE A 90 -2.93 -4.11 5.88
C ILE A 90 -4.35 -4.68 5.83
N GLY A 91 -4.47 -5.99 5.87
CA GLY A 91 -5.75 -6.67 5.81
C GLY A 91 -6.15 -7.10 4.41
N ALA A 92 -7.31 -7.74 4.30
CA ALA A 92 -7.82 -8.25 3.03
C ALA A 92 -7.98 -7.13 2.00
N THR A 93 -7.82 -7.48 0.72
CA THR A 93 -7.93 -6.51 -0.38
C THR A 93 -9.30 -5.83 -0.41
N LYS A 94 -10.35 -6.56 -0.10
CA LYS A 94 -11.69 -5.99 0.02
C LYS A 94 -11.89 -5.48 1.46
N PRO A 95 -12.02 -4.16 1.67
CA PRO A 95 -12.09 -3.60 3.02
C PRO A 95 -13.19 -4.18 3.90
N LEU A 96 -14.36 -4.48 3.33
CA LEU A 96 -15.45 -5.03 4.13
C LEU A 96 -15.21 -6.46 4.60
N GLU A 97 -14.26 -7.15 3.98
CA GLU A 97 -13.83 -8.49 4.39
C GLU A 97 -12.58 -8.45 5.30
N ALA A 98 -11.98 -7.28 5.45
CA ALA A 98 -10.79 -7.12 6.28
C ALA A 98 -11.19 -7.12 7.75
N GLU A 99 -10.39 -7.82 8.56
CA GLU A 99 -10.67 -7.92 9.99
C GLU A 99 -10.50 -6.56 10.69
N PRO A 100 -11.33 -6.26 11.70
CA PRO A 100 -11.08 -5.11 12.56
C PRO A 100 -9.68 -5.20 13.18
N GLY A 101 -9.02 -4.07 13.31
CA GLY A 101 -7.62 -4.01 13.76
C GLY A 101 -6.63 -3.94 12.63
N THR A 102 -7.01 -4.36 11.43
CA THR A 102 -6.17 -4.16 10.24
C THR A 102 -6.38 -2.74 9.70
N ILE A 103 -5.44 -2.27 8.89
CA ILE A 103 -5.53 -0.92 8.33
C ILE A 103 -6.79 -0.77 7.48
N ARG A 104 -7.03 -1.69 6.57
CA ARG A 104 -8.23 -1.64 5.72
C ARG A 104 -9.52 -1.88 6.51
N GLY A 105 -9.47 -2.79 7.49
CA GLY A 105 -10.64 -3.05 8.33
C GLY A 105 -11.09 -1.86 9.14
N ASP A 106 -10.13 -1.07 9.61
CA ASP A 106 -10.42 0.11 10.44
C ASP A 106 -10.67 1.38 9.62
N LEU A 107 -10.01 1.52 8.47
CA LEU A 107 -9.91 2.81 7.80
C LEU A 107 -10.54 2.86 6.41
N ALA A 108 -10.91 1.74 5.82
CA ALA A 108 -11.42 1.69 4.45
C ALA A 108 -12.76 0.96 4.38
N ILE A 109 -13.56 1.29 3.37
CA ILE A 109 -14.86 0.66 3.14
C ILE A 109 -14.97 0.09 1.74
N ASN A 110 -14.29 0.70 0.77
CA ASN A 110 -14.48 0.45 -0.66
C ASN A 110 -13.21 -0.08 -1.30
N ILE A 111 -13.33 -1.11 -2.13
CA ILE A 111 -12.17 -1.73 -2.79
C ILE A 111 -11.43 -0.74 -3.71
N GLY A 112 -12.14 0.19 -4.32
CA GLY A 112 -11.54 1.21 -5.18
C GLY A 112 -10.77 2.27 -4.41
N ARG A 113 -11.05 2.44 -3.12
CA ARG A 113 -10.38 3.40 -2.24
C ARG A 113 -9.99 2.71 -0.95
N ASN A 114 -9.06 1.77 -1.07
CA ASN A 114 -8.66 0.93 0.05
C ASN A 114 -7.38 1.37 0.75
N VAL A 115 -7.00 2.64 0.57
CA VAL A 115 -6.05 3.40 1.40
C VAL A 115 -4.58 3.03 1.20
N ILE A 116 -4.25 1.75 1.06
CA ILE A 116 -2.87 1.28 1.15
C ILE A 116 -2.62 0.13 0.19
N HIS A 117 -1.35 0.01 -0.25
CA HIS A 117 -0.86 -1.10 -1.05
C HIS A 117 0.37 -1.71 -0.38
N GLY A 118 0.47 -3.01 -0.38
CA GLY A 118 1.65 -3.71 0.09
C GLY A 118 2.08 -4.78 -0.90
N SER A 119 3.40 -4.92 -1.09
CA SER A 119 3.95 -5.98 -1.91
C SER A 119 3.62 -7.35 -1.32
N ASP A 120 3.40 -8.33 -2.17
CA ASP A 120 3.11 -9.71 -1.75
C ASP A 120 4.35 -10.61 -1.81
N GLY A 121 5.51 -10.06 -2.17
CA GLY A 121 6.77 -10.81 -2.22
C GLY A 121 7.95 -9.89 -2.42
N SER A 122 9.16 -10.44 -2.24
CA SER A 122 10.42 -9.70 -2.37
C SER A 122 10.59 -9.13 -3.78
N ASP A 123 10.15 -9.86 -4.80
CA ASP A 123 10.31 -9.44 -6.19
C ASP A 123 9.49 -8.19 -6.50
N THR A 124 8.34 -8.05 -5.88
CA THR A 124 7.48 -6.88 -6.08
C THR A 124 7.92 -5.68 -5.25
N ALA A 125 8.77 -5.89 -4.26
CA ALA A 125 9.27 -4.81 -3.41
C ALA A 125 10.42 -4.02 -4.04
N VAL A 126 10.99 -4.51 -5.14
CA VAL A 126 12.14 -3.90 -5.80
C VAL A 126 11.77 -2.67 -6.63
N PHE A 127 10.52 -2.40 -6.90
CA PHE A 127 10.17 -1.39 -7.81
C PHE A 127 9.93 0.02 -7.27
#